data_ff46550b23afcaaf6e1d98dd1b420402
#
_entry.id   ff46550b23afcaaf6e1d98dd1b420402
#
_cell.length_a   1.000
_cell.length_b   1.000
_cell.length_c   1.000
_cell.angle_alpha   90.00
_cell.angle_beta   90.00
_cell.angle_gamma   90.00
#
_symmetry.space_group_name_H-M   'P 1'
#
loop_
_entity.id
_entity.type
_entity.pdbx_description
1 polymer ?
#
loop_
_entity_poly.entity_id
_entity_poly.type
_entity_poly.pdbx_seq_one_letter_code
_entity_poly.pdbx_strand_id
1 'polypeptide(L)'
;TFKITDPTGATVMMQKGSGNLPSKFEWDGFDNNGNMLKLNAPYSYLLSYMDKAGNPGSVRKKEPKIVQVIKYYKDSKLYIEASNSVLFDKERKDRFTDKGKEIITEIEDYIKMSNKFPVEIRVFSEDADMAKEQADSLIRIFENSLKISRDKFNIKTYKDTSTPKNYRMVFV
;
A
#
# COMPACT_ATOMS: atom_id res chain seq x y z
N THR A 1 -12.44 22.00 -1.47
CA THR A 1 -12.16 20.87 -2.40
C THR A 1 -10.79 20.29 -2.11
N PHE A 2 -10.73 18.98 -1.87
CA PHE A 2 -9.47 18.24 -1.79
C PHE A 2 -9.32 17.40 -3.06
N LYS A 3 -8.17 17.48 -3.71
CA LYS A 3 -7.89 16.85 -5.01
C LYS A 3 -6.56 16.12 -4.95
N ILE A 4 -6.53 14.89 -5.47
CA ILE A 4 -5.31 14.12 -5.69
C ILE A 4 -5.13 13.91 -7.20
N THR A 5 -3.90 14.08 -7.68
CA THR A 5 -3.53 13.89 -9.09
C THR A 5 -2.41 12.85 -9.20
N ASP A 6 -2.47 12.07 -10.26
CA ASP A 6 -1.42 11.13 -10.63
C ASP A 6 -0.21 11.83 -11.30
N PRO A 7 0.86 11.08 -11.65
CA PRO A 7 2.04 11.65 -12.32
C PRO A 7 1.76 12.34 -13.66
N THR A 8 0.66 12.02 -14.32
CA THR A 8 0.26 12.66 -15.60
C THR A 8 -0.49 13.96 -15.39
N GLY A 9 -0.84 14.28 -14.13
CA GLY A 9 -1.69 15.42 -13.77
C GLY A 9 -3.19 15.12 -13.82
N ALA A 10 -3.58 13.89 -14.16
CA ALA A 10 -4.98 13.48 -14.14
C ALA A 10 -5.50 13.40 -12.71
N THR A 11 -6.75 13.84 -12.50
CA THR A 11 -7.39 13.77 -11.19
C THR A 11 -7.83 12.33 -10.92
N VAL A 12 -7.24 11.71 -9.92
CA VAL A 12 -7.58 10.35 -9.48
C VAL A 12 -8.61 10.34 -8.35
N MET A 13 -8.63 11.42 -7.54
CA MET A 13 -9.62 11.58 -6.47
C MET A 13 -9.97 13.06 -6.29
N MET A 14 -11.26 13.34 -6.09
CA MET A 14 -11.74 14.67 -5.71
C MET A 14 -12.85 14.55 -4.67
N GLN A 15 -12.65 15.22 -3.54
CA GLN A 15 -13.65 15.37 -2.49
C GLN A 15 -14.02 16.84 -2.32
N LYS A 16 -15.30 17.13 -2.29
CA LYS A 16 -15.85 18.47 -2.00
C LYS A 16 -16.58 18.43 -0.67
N GLY A 17 -16.54 19.53 0.05
CA GLY A 17 -17.25 19.69 1.31
C GLY A 17 -17.49 21.17 1.60
N SER A 18 -18.30 21.44 2.62
CA SER A 18 -18.56 22.78 3.17
C SER A 18 -18.47 22.75 4.70
N GLY A 19 -18.26 23.89 5.32
CA GLY A 19 -18.08 24.01 6.77
C GLY A 19 -16.62 23.89 7.19
N ASN A 20 -16.38 23.36 8.38
CA ASN A 20 -15.02 23.24 8.91
C ASN A 20 -14.23 22.18 8.14
N LEU A 21 -12.95 22.49 7.89
CA LEU A 21 -12.05 21.50 7.30
C LEU A 21 -11.89 20.29 8.23
N PRO A 22 -11.99 19.06 7.70
CA PRO A 22 -11.71 17.88 8.51
C PRO A 22 -10.22 17.86 8.90
N SER A 23 -9.93 17.35 10.08
CA SER A 23 -8.54 17.15 10.54
C SER A 23 -7.79 16.09 9.74
N LYS A 24 -8.51 15.21 9.02
CA LYS A 24 -7.98 14.09 8.28
C LYS A 24 -8.81 13.86 7.02
N PHE A 25 -8.14 13.59 5.92
CA PHE A 25 -8.74 13.07 4.70
C PHE A 25 -8.39 11.59 4.56
N GLU A 26 -9.39 10.75 4.43
CA GLU A 26 -9.21 9.31 4.18
C GLU A 26 -9.57 9.00 2.73
N TRP A 27 -8.84 8.07 2.16
CA TRP A 27 -9.02 7.60 0.82
C TRP A 27 -8.75 6.09 0.75
N ASP A 28 -9.61 5.37 0.07
CA ASP A 28 -9.58 3.92 -0.10
C ASP A 28 -8.57 3.43 -1.13
N GLY A 29 -7.87 4.34 -1.83
CA GLY A 29 -6.88 4.00 -2.84
C GLY A 29 -7.46 3.69 -4.22
N PHE A 30 -8.76 3.92 -4.46
CA PHE A 30 -9.37 3.78 -5.78
C PHE A 30 -9.57 5.14 -6.46
N ASP A 31 -9.35 5.20 -7.78
CA ASP A 31 -9.68 6.38 -8.56
C ASP A 31 -11.19 6.49 -8.80
N ASN A 32 -11.63 7.59 -9.41
CA ASN A 32 -13.05 7.82 -9.72
C ASN A 32 -13.65 6.78 -10.71
N ASN A 33 -12.84 5.96 -11.35
CA ASN A 33 -13.25 4.90 -12.27
C ASN A 33 -13.19 3.51 -11.60
N GLY A 34 -12.86 3.45 -10.31
CA GLY A 34 -12.71 2.20 -9.57
C GLY A 34 -11.38 1.47 -9.82
N ASN A 35 -10.39 2.12 -10.44
CA ASN A 35 -9.05 1.55 -10.59
C ASN A 35 -8.23 1.83 -9.34
N MET A 36 -7.47 0.83 -8.91
CA MET A 36 -6.57 0.99 -7.79
C MET A 36 -5.35 1.84 -8.14
N LEU A 37 -4.87 2.60 -7.17
CA LEU A 37 -3.60 3.30 -7.24
C LEU A 37 -2.44 2.37 -7.57
N LYS A 38 -1.46 2.90 -8.25
CA LYS A 38 -0.20 2.20 -8.49
C LYS A 38 0.76 2.45 -7.34
N LEU A 39 1.29 1.39 -6.76
CA LEU A 39 2.42 1.49 -5.83
C LEU A 39 3.64 2.08 -6.54
N ASN A 40 4.49 2.75 -5.78
CA ASN A 40 5.69 3.46 -6.24
C ASN A 40 5.45 4.62 -7.21
N ALA A 41 4.21 4.99 -7.48
CA ALA A 41 3.89 6.17 -8.26
C ALA A 41 3.84 7.42 -7.37
N PRO A 42 4.34 8.57 -7.86
CA PRO A 42 4.24 9.83 -7.13
C PRO A 42 2.84 10.45 -7.34
N TYR A 43 2.18 10.80 -6.24
CA TYR A 43 0.89 11.49 -6.25
C TYR A 43 1.02 12.88 -5.63
N SER A 44 0.37 13.87 -6.25
CA SER A 44 0.30 15.23 -5.71
C SER A 44 -1.08 15.50 -5.14
N TYR A 45 -1.16 16.35 -4.12
CA TYR A 45 -2.44 16.77 -3.59
C TYR A 45 -2.55 18.29 -3.51
N LEU A 46 -3.77 18.78 -3.65
CA LEU A 46 -4.16 20.18 -3.53
C LEU A 46 -5.43 20.27 -2.68
N LEU A 47 -5.37 21.05 -1.61
CA LEU A 47 -6.54 21.49 -0.87
C LEU A 47 -6.82 22.94 -1.27
N SER A 48 -7.98 23.20 -1.88
CA SER A 48 -8.48 24.55 -2.15
C SER A 48 -9.68 24.83 -1.27
N TYR A 49 -9.75 26.00 -0.68
CA TYR A 49 -10.84 26.40 0.19
C TYR A 49 -11.20 27.88 0.00
N MET A 50 -12.36 28.24 0.45
CA MET A 50 -12.82 29.62 0.57
C MET A 50 -13.23 29.82 2.04
N ASP A 51 -12.76 30.89 2.66
CA ASP A 51 -13.13 31.21 4.03
C ASP A 51 -14.55 31.81 4.11
N LYS A 52 -15.04 32.06 5.33
CA LYS A 52 -16.39 32.65 5.54
C LYS A 52 -16.52 34.07 4.99
N ALA A 53 -15.41 34.77 4.80
CA ALA A 53 -15.36 36.13 4.23
C ALA A 53 -15.27 36.11 2.68
N GLY A 54 -15.19 34.91 2.08
CA GLY A 54 -15.09 34.75 0.62
C GLY A 54 -13.65 34.79 0.08
N ASN A 55 -12.64 34.76 0.94
CA ASN A 55 -11.25 34.76 0.48
C ASN A 55 -10.81 33.35 0.09
N PRO A 56 -10.26 33.16 -1.13
CA PRO A 56 -9.73 31.87 -1.55
C PRO A 56 -8.39 31.57 -0.89
N GLY A 57 -8.17 30.30 -0.55
CA GLY A 57 -6.90 29.81 -0.07
C GLY A 57 -6.59 28.43 -0.65
N SER A 58 -5.33 28.05 -0.62
CA SER A 58 -4.92 26.72 -1.03
C SER A 58 -3.70 26.22 -0.26
N VAL A 59 -3.63 24.91 -0.05
CA VAL A 59 -2.48 24.20 0.50
C VAL A 59 -2.05 23.14 -0.51
N ARG A 60 -0.81 23.22 -0.93
CA ARG A 60 -0.19 22.25 -1.83
C ARG A 60 1.17 21.85 -1.28
N LYS A 61 1.46 20.56 -1.26
CA LYS A 61 2.82 20.10 -0.99
C LYS A 61 3.66 20.26 -2.28
N LYS A 62 4.88 20.79 -2.15
CA LYS A 62 5.78 21.03 -3.30
C LYS A 62 6.21 19.71 -3.94
N GLU A 63 6.46 18.66 -3.13
CA GLU A 63 6.93 17.38 -3.59
C GLU A 63 5.79 16.36 -3.63
N PRO A 64 5.67 15.57 -4.72
CA PRO A 64 4.74 14.46 -4.77
C PRO A 64 5.03 13.43 -3.67
N LYS A 65 4.01 12.75 -3.20
CA LYS A 65 4.15 11.66 -2.24
C LYS A 65 4.11 10.32 -2.94
N ILE A 66 5.14 9.50 -2.73
CA ILE A 66 5.18 8.14 -3.26
C ILE A 66 4.33 7.23 -2.36
N VAL A 67 3.36 6.56 -2.95
CA VAL A 67 2.52 5.57 -2.25
C VAL A 67 3.24 4.23 -2.26
N GLN A 68 3.57 3.70 -1.08
CA GLN A 68 4.33 2.47 -0.93
C GLN A 68 3.53 1.33 -0.27
N VAL A 69 2.42 1.69 0.40
CA VAL A 69 1.51 0.73 1.02
C VAL A 69 0.08 1.18 0.75
N ILE A 70 -0.78 0.24 0.37
CA ILE A 70 -2.21 0.45 0.17
C ILE A 70 -2.97 -0.61 0.97
N LYS A 71 -4.02 -0.21 1.66
CA LYS A 71 -4.92 -1.09 2.38
C LYS A 71 -6.36 -0.83 1.94
N TYR A 72 -7.07 -1.89 1.55
CA TYR A 72 -8.45 -1.78 1.08
C TYR A 72 -9.26 -3.06 1.33
N TYR A 73 -10.59 -2.93 1.26
CA TYR A 73 -11.50 -4.07 1.32
C TYR A 73 -12.08 -4.36 -0.06
N LYS A 74 -12.10 -5.63 -0.45
CA LYS A 74 -12.73 -6.12 -1.66
C LYS A 74 -13.32 -7.50 -1.40
N ASP A 75 -14.59 -7.71 -1.82
CA ASP A 75 -15.30 -8.99 -1.63
C ASP A 75 -15.25 -9.50 -0.18
N SER A 76 -15.45 -8.60 0.80
CA SER A 76 -15.37 -8.86 2.24
C SER A 76 -14.00 -9.36 2.75
N LYS A 77 -12.95 -9.19 1.96
CA LYS A 77 -11.56 -9.51 2.34
C LYS A 77 -10.75 -8.23 2.49
N LEU A 78 -9.85 -8.23 3.45
CA LEU A 78 -8.83 -7.20 3.59
C LEU A 78 -7.67 -7.51 2.66
N TYR A 79 -7.27 -6.52 1.87
CA TYR A 79 -6.05 -6.54 1.06
C TYR A 79 -5.07 -5.53 1.60
N ILE A 80 -3.82 -5.93 1.74
CA ILE A 80 -2.70 -5.03 2.03
C ILE A 80 -1.66 -5.28 0.94
N GLU A 81 -1.36 -4.26 0.16
CA GLU A 81 -0.31 -4.30 -0.84
C GLU A 81 0.85 -3.41 -0.39
N ALA A 82 2.03 -3.97 -0.33
CA ALA A 82 3.24 -3.25 0.03
C ALA A 82 4.31 -3.39 -1.05
N SER A 83 4.94 -2.26 -1.40
CA SER A 83 6.03 -2.25 -2.37
C SER A 83 7.26 -2.97 -1.84
N ASN A 84 7.92 -3.78 -2.68
CA ASN A 84 9.20 -4.39 -2.31
C ASN A 84 10.28 -3.34 -2.02
N SER A 85 10.20 -2.14 -2.60
CA SER A 85 11.16 -1.06 -2.35
C SER A 85 11.10 -0.48 -0.93
N VAL A 86 9.99 -0.63 -0.22
CA VAL A 86 9.87 -0.27 1.19
C VAL A 86 10.10 -1.46 2.11
N LEU A 87 9.73 -2.66 1.66
CA LEU A 87 9.86 -3.87 2.47
C LEU A 87 11.31 -4.35 2.56
N PHE A 88 12.02 -4.38 1.44
CA PHE A 88 13.33 -5.03 1.34
C PHE A 88 14.47 -4.06 1.14
N ASP A 89 15.64 -4.47 1.63
CA ASP A 89 16.89 -3.79 1.41
C ASP A 89 17.25 -3.77 -0.09
N LYS A 90 17.87 -2.70 -0.55
CA LYS A 90 18.18 -2.48 -1.96
C LYS A 90 19.27 -3.42 -2.47
N GLU A 91 20.23 -3.74 -1.60
CA GLU A 91 21.37 -4.61 -1.92
C GLU A 91 21.08 -6.07 -1.57
N ARG A 92 20.38 -6.28 -0.47
CA ARG A 92 19.97 -7.59 0.03
C ARG A 92 18.47 -7.74 -0.07
N LYS A 93 18.00 -8.04 -1.27
CA LYS A 93 16.58 -8.08 -1.66
C LYS A 93 15.72 -9.14 -0.93
N ASP A 94 16.35 -10.02 -0.15
CA ASP A 94 15.74 -11.01 0.74
C ASP A 94 15.63 -10.52 2.20
N ARG A 95 16.26 -9.39 2.55
CA ARG A 95 16.32 -8.83 3.89
C ARG A 95 15.38 -7.64 4.04
N PHE A 96 14.55 -7.65 5.08
CA PHE A 96 13.65 -6.53 5.38
C PHE A 96 14.40 -5.31 5.91
N THR A 97 13.98 -4.14 5.44
CA THR A 97 14.38 -2.84 6.02
C THR A 97 13.72 -2.67 7.39
N ASP A 98 14.16 -1.69 8.18
CA ASP A 98 13.50 -1.39 9.45
C ASP A 98 12.06 -0.90 9.23
N LYS A 99 11.82 -0.09 8.18
CA LYS A 99 10.46 0.30 7.79
C LYS A 99 9.63 -0.89 7.32
N GLY A 100 10.24 -1.82 6.59
CA GLY A 100 9.61 -3.07 6.19
C GLY A 100 9.17 -3.90 7.40
N LYS A 101 10.01 -4.00 8.43
CA LYS A 101 9.65 -4.71 9.68
C LYS A 101 8.47 -4.06 10.41
N GLU A 102 8.41 -2.71 10.47
CA GLU A 102 7.25 -1.99 11.03
C GLU A 102 5.95 -2.34 10.29
N ILE A 103 5.99 -2.36 8.95
CA ILE A 103 4.84 -2.73 8.11
C ILE A 103 4.44 -4.19 8.36
N ILE A 104 5.41 -5.10 8.45
CA ILE A 104 5.16 -6.52 8.74
C ILE A 104 4.53 -6.69 10.13
N THR A 105 4.99 -5.94 11.13
CA THR A 105 4.38 -5.95 12.47
C THR A 105 2.92 -5.50 12.44
N GLU A 106 2.59 -4.46 11.66
CA GLU A 106 1.19 -4.04 11.47
C GLU A 106 0.35 -5.14 10.81
N ILE A 107 0.91 -5.83 9.82
CA ILE A 107 0.23 -6.97 9.16
C ILE A 107 0.02 -8.13 10.14
N GLU A 108 0.99 -8.44 10.99
CA GLU A 108 0.87 -9.45 12.05
C GLU A 108 -0.30 -9.15 12.99
N ASP A 109 -0.49 -7.89 13.35
CA ASP A 109 -1.61 -7.49 14.20
C ASP A 109 -2.96 -7.70 13.50
N TYR A 110 -3.07 -7.43 12.20
CA TYR A 110 -4.28 -7.78 11.44
C TYR A 110 -4.52 -9.29 11.38
N ILE A 111 -3.48 -10.10 11.19
CA ILE A 111 -3.59 -11.57 11.20
C ILE A 111 -4.10 -12.06 12.57
N LYS A 112 -3.52 -11.57 13.66
CA LYS A 112 -3.96 -11.90 15.04
C LYS A 112 -5.41 -11.49 15.29
N MET A 113 -5.78 -10.27 14.90
CA MET A 113 -7.14 -9.74 15.13
C MET A 113 -8.19 -10.49 14.31
N SER A 114 -7.89 -10.83 13.06
CA SER A 114 -8.83 -11.54 12.19
C SER A 114 -9.00 -13.01 12.60
N ASN A 115 -7.93 -13.65 13.02
CA ASN A 115 -7.83 -15.08 13.30
C ASN A 115 -8.43 -15.97 12.17
N LYS A 116 -8.30 -15.50 10.92
CA LYS A 116 -8.80 -16.20 9.72
C LYS A 116 -7.65 -16.78 8.94
N PHE A 117 -7.75 -18.05 8.59
CA PHE A 117 -6.75 -18.79 7.83
C PHE A 117 -7.40 -19.60 6.70
N PRO A 118 -6.66 -19.89 5.62
CA PRO A 118 -5.28 -19.45 5.37
C PRO A 118 -5.20 -17.97 5.00
N VAL A 119 -4.09 -17.33 5.35
CA VAL A 119 -3.72 -16.02 4.81
C VAL A 119 -3.09 -16.24 3.44
N GLU A 120 -3.62 -15.64 2.40
CA GLU A 120 -3.01 -15.69 1.06
C GLU A 120 -1.94 -14.60 0.94
N ILE A 121 -0.74 -14.99 0.51
CA ILE A 121 0.38 -14.10 0.27
C ILE A 121 0.83 -14.25 -1.18
N ARG A 122 0.77 -13.16 -1.94
CA ARG A 122 1.26 -13.11 -3.32
C ARG A 122 2.50 -12.24 -3.37
N VAL A 123 3.60 -12.77 -3.89
CA VAL A 123 4.87 -12.06 -4.03
C VAL A 123 5.18 -11.87 -5.51
N PHE A 124 5.33 -10.63 -5.92
CA PHE A 124 5.71 -10.23 -7.27
C PHE A 124 7.11 -9.63 -7.23
N SER A 125 8.05 -10.23 -7.94
CA SER A 125 9.45 -9.80 -7.94
C SER A 125 10.06 -9.83 -9.35
N GLU A 126 11.36 -9.57 -9.46
CA GLU A 126 12.07 -9.52 -10.75
C GLU A 126 12.11 -10.90 -11.45
N ASP A 127 12.17 -11.96 -10.67
CA ASP A 127 12.08 -13.35 -11.13
C ASP A 127 11.40 -14.23 -10.06
N ALA A 128 11.17 -15.50 -10.40
CA ALA A 128 10.47 -16.43 -9.53
C ALA A 128 11.32 -16.86 -8.31
N ASP A 129 12.64 -16.95 -8.47
CA ASP A 129 13.54 -17.37 -7.39
C ASP A 129 13.62 -16.27 -6.33
N MET A 130 13.79 -15.02 -6.73
CA MET A 130 13.75 -13.88 -5.82
C MET A 130 12.39 -13.77 -5.12
N ALA A 131 11.27 -13.97 -5.84
CA ALA A 131 9.95 -13.98 -5.21
C ALA A 131 9.82 -15.06 -4.14
N LYS A 132 10.41 -16.22 -4.36
CA LYS A 132 10.43 -17.33 -3.40
C LYS A 132 11.30 -16.99 -2.18
N GLU A 133 12.50 -16.46 -2.38
CA GLU A 133 13.39 -16.05 -1.28
C GLU A 133 12.73 -15.00 -0.39
N GLN A 134 12.06 -14.01 -0.99
CA GLN A 134 11.31 -12.98 -0.28
C GLN A 134 10.13 -13.57 0.51
N ALA A 135 9.39 -14.51 -0.08
CA ALA A 135 8.31 -15.21 0.60
C ALA A 135 8.83 -16.05 1.78
N ASP A 136 9.92 -16.79 1.60
CA ASP A 136 10.52 -17.60 2.66
C ASP A 136 11.06 -16.74 3.81
N SER A 137 11.62 -15.56 3.51
CA SER A 137 12.06 -14.61 4.52
C SER A 137 10.89 -14.05 5.35
N LEU A 138 9.75 -13.75 4.70
CA LEU A 138 8.53 -13.33 5.38
C LEU A 138 7.95 -14.42 6.27
N ILE A 139 7.82 -15.63 5.75
CA ILE A 139 7.22 -16.75 6.50
C ILE A 139 8.04 -17.05 7.75
N ARG A 140 9.38 -17.03 7.67
CA ARG A 140 10.24 -17.19 8.86
C ARG A 140 9.93 -16.17 9.95
N ILE A 141 9.62 -14.91 9.57
CA ILE A 141 9.21 -13.89 10.55
C ILE A 141 7.88 -14.30 11.19
N PHE A 142 6.87 -14.63 10.38
CA PHE A 142 5.54 -15.00 10.89
C PHE A 142 5.56 -16.26 11.76
N GLU A 143 6.31 -17.29 11.37
CA GLU A 143 6.48 -18.50 12.19
C GLU A 143 7.10 -18.17 13.55
N ASN A 144 8.08 -17.26 13.58
CA ASN A 144 8.76 -16.87 14.81
C ASN A 144 7.92 -15.95 15.69
N SER A 145 7.26 -14.95 15.12
CA SER A 145 6.54 -13.92 15.90
C SER A 145 5.10 -14.33 16.25
N LEU A 146 4.39 -14.93 15.29
CA LEU A 146 2.99 -15.34 15.46
C LEU A 146 2.85 -16.76 16.06
N LYS A 147 3.91 -17.58 16.01
CA LYS A 147 3.86 -19.02 16.37
C LYS A 147 2.85 -19.80 15.53
N ILE A 148 2.69 -19.41 14.27
CA ILE A 148 1.79 -20.00 13.29
C ILE A 148 2.61 -20.78 12.29
N SER A 149 2.25 -22.04 12.04
CA SER A 149 2.98 -22.89 11.09
C SER A 149 2.73 -22.49 9.62
N ARG A 150 3.67 -22.81 8.75
CA ARG A 150 3.69 -22.47 7.33
C ARG A 150 2.43 -22.91 6.56
N ASP A 151 1.79 -23.99 6.96
CA ASP A 151 0.56 -24.52 6.32
C ASP A 151 -0.65 -23.58 6.46
N LYS A 152 -0.59 -22.60 7.38
CA LYS A 152 -1.60 -21.55 7.52
C LYS A 152 -1.46 -20.42 6.50
N PHE A 153 -0.44 -20.46 5.64
CA PHE A 153 -0.19 -19.46 4.62
C PHE A 153 -0.28 -20.08 3.23
N ASN A 154 -1.13 -19.51 2.37
CA ASN A 154 -1.21 -19.86 0.96
C ASN A 154 -0.30 -18.94 0.16
N ILE A 155 0.91 -19.41 -0.17
CA ILE A 155 1.95 -18.60 -0.79
C ILE A 155 1.94 -18.81 -2.29
N LYS A 156 1.89 -17.69 -3.04
CA LYS A 156 2.00 -17.66 -4.50
C LYS A 156 3.10 -16.68 -4.90
N THR A 157 4.04 -17.14 -5.72
CA THR A 157 5.18 -16.35 -6.19
C THR A 157 5.09 -16.11 -7.69
N TYR A 158 5.41 -14.90 -8.12
CA TYR A 158 5.28 -14.48 -9.52
C TYR A 158 6.48 -13.65 -9.96
N LYS A 159 6.92 -13.89 -11.21
CA LYS A 159 7.71 -12.90 -11.91
C LYS A 159 6.80 -11.76 -12.32
N ASP A 160 7.15 -10.53 -11.96
CA ASP A 160 6.39 -9.36 -12.39
C ASP A 160 6.64 -9.05 -13.87
N THR A 161 5.59 -9.09 -14.67
CA THR A 161 5.61 -8.78 -16.11
C THR A 161 5.04 -7.41 -16.43
N SER A 162 4.64 -6.62 -15.42
CA SER A 162 4.05 -5.30 -15.60
C SER A 162 5.03 -4.28 -16.18
N THR A 163 4.50 -3.24 -16.83
CA THR A 163 5.26 -2.10 -17.33
C THR A 163 4.55 -0.81 -16.90
N PRO A 164 5.16 0.05 -16.07
CA PRO A 164 6.44 -0.17 -15.36
C PRO A 164 6.38 -1.29 -14.34
N LYS A 165 7.55 -1.81 -13.96
CA LYS A 165 7.66 -2.87 -12.95
C LYS A 165 7.03 -2.45 -11.62
N ASN A 166 6.29 -3.38 -11.01
CA ASN A 166 5.55 -3.16 -9.76
C ASN A 166 5.81 -4.30 -8.76
N TYR A 167 7.07 -4.43 -8.33
CA TYR A 167 7.48 -5.43 -7.34
C TYR A 167 6.79 -5.15 -6.01
N ARG A 168 6.03 -6.13 -5.52
CA ARG A 168 5.20 -5.98 -4.31
C ARG A 168 4.85 -7.29 -3.65
N MET A 169 4.43 -7.21 -2.41
CA MET A 169 3.72 -8.26 -1.69
C MET A 169 2.25 -7.88 -1.52
N VAL A 170 1.36 -8.87 -1.63
CA VAL A 170 -0.08 -8.72 -1.42
C VAL A 170 -0.52 -9.75 -0.38
N PHE A 171 -1.15 -9.28 0.67
CA PHE A 171 -1.72 -10.08 1.76
C PHE A 171 -3.25 -10.04 1.65
N VAL A 172 -3.91 -11.20 1.78
CA VAL A 172 -5.36 -11.34 1.64
C VAL A 172 -5.95 -12.20 2.75
#